data_5c1d44c574d6ec75884bc8497dcc697f
#
_entry.id   5c1d44c574d6ec75884bc8497dcc697f
#
_cell.length_a   1.000
_cell.length_b   1.000
_cell.length_c   1.000
_cell.angle_alpha   90.00
_cell.angle_beta   90.00
_cell.angle_gamma   90.00
#
_symmetry.space_group_name_H-M   'P 1'
#
loop_
_entity.id
_entity.type
_entity.pdbx_description
1 polymer ?
#
loop_
_entity_poly.entity_id
_entity_poly.type
_entity_poly.pdbx_seq_one_letter_code
_entity_poly.pdbx_strand_id
1 'polypeptide(L)'
;HSDLRRQRQMCIRDRSTKARNLNFFDATCPLVTKVHMEVKKHAKANKDIILIGHEGHPEVEGTMGRHINAENSSIYLVQDEVDATNIQVKNSKSLALVTQTTLSVDETMSIIEILKKRFPKIEIPKKDDICYATQNRQDAVKQLALESDYIIVVGSKNSSNSNRLKELAEKCGCKSILIDEFSDLDLEDLQKFKNIAITAGASAPESRVMEIAKSLENYFDARLTEDGEDTENVYFKMPPGLR
;
A
#
# COMPACT_ATOMS: atom_id res chain seq x y z
N HIS A 1 -21.88 -9.26 -7.11
CA HIS A 1 -22.36 -9.98 -5.87
C HIS A 1 -21.25 -10.61 -5.02
N SER A 2 -20.01 -10.79 -5.54
CA SER A 2 -18.88 -11.34 -4.77
C SER A 2 -18.30 -10.34 -3.77
N ASP A 3 -18.29 -9.05 -4.07
CA ASP A 3 -17.55 -8.01 -3.34
C ASP A 3 -18.25 -7.59 -2.04
N LEU A 4 -19.57 -7.49 -2.06
CA LEU A 4 -20.39 -7.30 -0.85
C LEU A 4 -20.24 -8.45 0.16
N ARG A 5 -19.86 -9.66 -0.29
CA ARG A 5 -19.62 -10.80 0.59
C ARG A 5 -18.32 -10.69 1.38
N ARG A 6 -17.24 -10.15 0.81
CA ARG A 6 -15.94 -10.01 1.50
C ARG A 6 -15.96 -8.89 2.54
N GLN A 7 -16.55 -7.73 2.24
CA GLN A 7 -16.77 -6.65 3.20
C GLN A 7 -17.63 -7.12 4.39
N ARG A 8 -18.70 -7.86 4.12
CA ARG A 8 -19.51 -8.52 5.16
C ARG A 8 -18.69 -9.55 5.93
N GLN A 9 -17.73 -10.24 5.31
CA GLN A 9 -16.94 -11.28 5.99
C GLN A 9 -16.01 -10.72 7.07
N MET A 10 -15.34 -9.59 6.90
CA MET A 10 -14.51 -8.99 7.98
C MET A 10 -15.37 -8.56 9.18
N CYS A 11 -16.43 -7.79 8.97
CA CYS A 11 -17.34 -7.39 10.05
C CYS A 11 -18.15 -8.56 10.63
N ILE A 12 -18.42 -9.59 9.85
CA ILE A 12 -19.09 -10.83 10.30
C ILE A 12 -18.13 -11.69 11.12
N ARG A 13 -16.85 -11.78 10.73
CA ARG A 13 -15.81 -12.48 11.50
C ARG A 13 -15.62 -11.87 12.87
N ASP A 14 -15.51 -10.54 12.98
CA ASP A 14 -15.39 -9.82 14.26
C ASP A 14 -16.59 -10.09 15.18
N ARG A 15 -17.80 -10.08 14.62
CA ARG A 15 -19.03 -10.37 15.38
C ARG A 15 -19.15 -11.84 15.74
N SER A 16 -18.80 -12.74 14.81
CA SER A 16 -18.85 -14.19 15.00
C SER A 16 -17.84 -14.67 16.04
N THR A 17 -16.63 -14.11 16.07
CA THR A 17 -15.61 -14.44 17.07
C THR A 17 -16.00 -13.97 18.46
N LYS A 18 -16.56 -12.77 18.59
CA LYS A 18 -17.11 -12.26 19.86
C LYS A 18 -18.28 -13.12 20.35
N ALA A 19 -19.19 -13.52 19.46
CA ALA A 19 -20.33 -14.38 19.81
C ALA A 19 -19.91 -15.80 20.24
N ARG A 20 -18.72 -16.25 19.83
CA ARG A 20 -18.16 -17.57 20.20
C ARG A 20 -17.18 -17.52 21.38
N ASN A 21 -17.02 -16.37 22.04
CA ASN A 21 -16.04 -16.14 23.11
C ASN A 21 -14.60 -16.55 22.72
N LEU A 22 -14.22 -16.38 21.45
CA LEU A 22 -12.86 -16.65 21.00
C LEU A 22 -11.96 -15.45 21.31
N ASN A 23 -10.73 -15.72 21.72
CA ASN A 23 -9.70 -14.69 21.78
C ASN A 23 -9.41 -14.20 20.37
N PHE A 24 -9.68 -12.92 20.13
CA PHE A 24 -9.50 -12.27 18.84
C PHE A 24 -8.50 -11.12 18.95
N PHE A 25 -7.50 -11.15 18.09
CA PHE A 25 -6.54 -10.07 17.95
C PHE A 25 -6.66 -9.49 16.54
N ASP A 26 -6.99 -8.22 16.46
CA ASP A 26 -7.02 -7.50 15.18
C ASP A 26 -5.59 -7.14 14.78
N ALA A 27 -5.10 -7.78 13.72
CA ALA A 27 -3.77 -7.55 13.15
C ALA A 27 -3.79 -6.51 12.02
N THR A 28 -4.87 -5.76 11.86
CA THR A 28 -4.93 -4.64 10.90
C THR A 28 -3.84 -3.62 11.24
N CYS A 29 -3.05 -3.24 10.23
CA CYS A 29 -2.03 -2.23 10.40
C CYS A 29 -2.60 -0.95 11.03
N PRO A 30 -1.96 -0.36 12.05
CA PRO A 30 -2.43 0.87 12.69
C PRO A 30 -2.63 2.04 11.71
N LEU A 31 -1.85 2.10 10.63
CA LEU A 31 -1.99 3.13 9.59
C LEU A 31 -3.25 2.94 8.77
N VAL A 32 -3.61 1.70 8.42
CA VAL A 32 -4.90 1.37 7.80
C VAL A 32 -6.06 1.68 8.76
N THR A 33 -5.88 1.38 10.06
CA THR A 33 -6.88 1.70 11.09
C THR A 33 -7.12 3.21 11.17
N LYS A 34 -6.08 4.05 10.99
CA LYS A 34 -6.23 5.52 10.90
C LYS A 34 -7.20 5.89 9.78
N VAL A 35 -7.01 5.38 8.57
CA VAL A 35 -7.90 5.64 7.41
C VAL A 35 -9.33 5.18 7.71
N HIS A 36 -9.51 4.00 8.32
CA HIS A 36 -10.82 3.51 8.78
C HIS A 36 -11.52 4.47 9.74
N MET A 37 -10.74 5.09 10.65
CA MET A 37 -11.27 6.06 11.60
C MET A 37 -11.67 7.38 10.93
N GLU A 38 -10.91 7.83 9.94
CA GLU A 38 -11.21 9.02 9.15
C GLU A 38 -12.50 8.84 8.34
N VAL A 39 -12.68 7.71 7.67
CA VAL A 39 -13.95 7.38 6.97
C VAL A 39 -15.14 7.46 7.94
N LYS A 40 -15.04 6.83 9.11
CA LYS A 40 -16.12 6.89 10.13
C LYS A 40 -16.40 8.32 10.60
N LYS A 41 -15.35 9.13 10.80
CA LYS A 41 -15.45 10.52 11.22
C LYS A 41 -16.18 11.36 10.18
N HIS A 42 -15.77 11.24 8.91
CA HIS A 42 -16.39 11.98 7.81
C HIS A 42 -17.82 11.55 7.55
N ALA A 43 -18.10 10.25 7.58
CA ALA A 43 -19.46 9.72 7.46
C ALA A 43 -20.41 10.27 8.56
N LYS A 44 -19.95 10.29 9.83
CA LYS A 44 -20.70 10.89 10.95
C LYS A 44 -20.93 12.39 10.78
N ALA A 45 -20.03 13.08 10.09
CA ALA A 45 -20.17 14.51 9.77
C ALA A 45 -21.01 14.76 8.50
N ASN A 46 -21.69 13.75 7.96
CA ASN A 46 -22.46 13.80 6.71
C ASN A 46 -21.67 14.35 5.52
N LYS A 47 -20.37 14.01 5.43
CA LYS A 47 -19.53 14.35 4.30
C LYS A 47 -19.51 13.19 3.31
N ASP A 48 -19.63 13.50 2.05
CA ASP A 48 -19.25 12.55 1.00
C ASP A 48 -17.74 12.28 1.06
N ILE A 49 -17.33 11.08 0.68
CA ILE A 49 -15.94 10.65 0.80
C ILE A 49 -15.48 10.12 -0.56
N ILE A 50 -14.35 10.60 -1.04
CA ILE A 50 -13.60 9.98 -2.14
C ILE A 50 -12.49 9.14 -1.53
N LEU A 51 -12.44 7.87 -1.88
CA LEU A 51 -11.35 6.95 -1.57
C LEU A 51 -10.53 6.72 -2.85
N ILE A 52 -9.25 7.12 -2.83
CA ILE A 52 -8.32 6.74 -3.89
C ILE A 52 -7.77 5.35 -3.57
N GLY A 53 -7.89 4.40 -4.51
CA GLY A 53 -7.44 3.02 -4.29
C GLY A 53 -7.84 2.09 -5.42
N HIS A 54 -7.39 0.85 -5.37
CA HIS A 54 -7.66 -0.15 -6.40
C HIS A 54 -8.85 -1.02 -6.03
N GLU A 55 -9.80 -1.15 -6.95
CA GLU A 55 -10.96 -2.03 -6.79
C GLU A 55 -10.54 -3.47 -6.53
N GLY A 56 -11.25 -4.15 -5.63
CA GLY A 56 -10.94 -5.53 -5.23
C GLY A 56 -9.78 -5.68 -4.25
N HIS A 57 -9.05 -4.61 -3.93
CA HIS A 57 -8.00 -4.69 -2.92
C HIS A 57 -8.59 -4.80 -1.51
N PRO A 58 -8.11 -5.73 -0.65
CA PRO A 58 -8.68 -5.97 0.69
C PRO A 58 -8.72 -4.73 1.59
N GLU A 59 -7.73 -3.84 1.49
CA GLU A 59 -7.70 -2.57 2.24
C GLU A 59 -8.80 -1.63 1.77
N VAL A 60 -9.02 -1.52 0.45
CA VAL A 60 -10.07 -0.68 -0.13
C VAL A 60 -11.45 -1.20 0.25
N GLU A 61 -11.68 -2.51 0.13
CA GLU A 61 -12.93 -3.15 0.56
C GLU A 61 -13.18 -2.93 2.07
N GLY A 62 -12.14 -3.11 2.88
CA GLY A 62 -12.20 -2.87 4.33
C GLY A 62 -12.51 -1.42 4.68
N THR A 63 -11.91 -0.47 3.98
CA THR A 63 -12.09 0.97 4.18
C THR A 63 -13.50 1.41 3.76
N MET A 64 -13.96 0.99 2.58
CA MET A 64 -15.34 1.25 2.13
C MET A 64 -16.36 0.64 3.08
N GLY A 65 -16.09 -0.55 3.62
CA GLY A 65 -16.93 -1.21 4.61
C GLY A 65 -17.02 -0.49 5.96
N ARG A 66 -16.21 0.55 6.22
CA ARG A 66 -16.32 1.41 7.41
C ARG A 66 -17.31 2.56 7.26
N HIS A 67 -17.78 2.79 6.04
CA HIS A 67 -18.85 3.74 5.76
C HIS A 67 -20.22 3.10 6.04
N ILE A 68 -20.58 3.03 7.31
CA ILE A 68 -21.84 2.42 7.80
C ILE A 68 -22.72 3.44 8.52
N ASN A 69 -24.05 3.24 8.42
CA ASN A 69 -25.07 4.07 9.06
C ASN A 69 -25.00 5.56 8.69
N ALA A 70 -24.70 5.85 7.43
CA ALA A 70 -24.53 7.21 6.92
C ALA A 70 -25.57 7.49 5.83
N GLU A 71 -26.81 7.78 6.23
CA GLU A 71 -27.93 8.02 5.30
C GLU A 71 -27.69 9.23 4.38
N ASN A 72 -26.98 10.24 4.89
CA ASN A 72 -26.72 11.51 4.20
C ASN A 72 -25.29 11.66 3.68
N SER A 73 -24.57 10.57 3.51
CA SER A 73 -23.18 10.54 3.04
C SER A 73 -23.00 9.36 2.07
N SER A 74 -22.09 9.51 1.14
CA SER A 74 -21.71 8.45 0.19
C SER A 74 -20.21 8.30 0.14
N ILE A 75 -19.71 7.10 -0.16
CA ILE A 75 -18.29 6.85 -0.42
C ILE A 75 -18.12 6.42 -1.87
N TYR A 76 -17.15 7.01 -2.54
CA TYR A 76 -16.85 6.81 -3.96
C TYR A 76 -15.42 6.33 -4.11
N LEU A 77 -15.18 5.35 -4.97
CA LEU A 77 -13.85 4.89 -5.33
C LEU A 77 -13.35 5.63 -6.57
N VAL A 78 -12.09 6.03 -6.55
CA VAL A 78 -11.34 6.63 -7.65
C VAL A 78 -10.04 5.83 -7.79
N GLN A 79 -9.79 5.27 -8.95
CA GLN A 79 -8.64 4.41 -9.19
C GLN A 79 -7.51 5.13 -9.94
N ASP A 80 -7.88 6.06 -10.82
CA ASP A 80 -6.97 6.75 -11.72
C ASP A 80 -7.43 8.19 -12.04
N GLU A 81 -6.70 8.87 -12.91
CA GLU A 81 -6.98 10.24 -13.35
C GLU A 81 -8.28 10.34 -14.17
N VAL A 82 -8.66 9.27 -14.89
CA VAL A 82 -9.90 9.22 -15.67
C VAL A 82 -11.08 9.19 -14.73
N ASP A 83 -11.05 8.35 -13.72
CA ASP A 83 -12.06 8.32 -12.66
C ASP A 83 -12.15 9.68 -11.95
N ALA A 84 -10.99 10.27 -11.58
CA ALA A 84 -10.93 11.57 -10.92
C ALA A 84 -11.56 12.68 -11.77
N THR A 85 -11.41 12.59 -13.09
CA THR A 85 -11.97 13.56 -14.04
C THR A 85 -13.48 13.41 -14.20
N ASN A 86 -14.00 12.19 -14.12
CA ASN A 86 -15.40 11.89 -14.47
C ASN A 86 -16.34 11.71 -13.26
N ILE A 87 -15.78 11.49 -12.06
CA ILE A 87 -16.57 11.18 -10.86
C ILE A 87 -17.67 12.22 -10.60
N GLN A 88 -18.85 11.73 -10.25
CA GLN A 88 -19.98 12.53 -9.81
C GLN A 88 -20.26 12.26 -8.33
N VAL A 89 -20.25 13.32 -7.51
CA VAL A 89 -20.54 13.24 -6.07
C VAL A 89 -21.87 13.92 -5.76
N LYS A 90 -22.58 13.43 -4.77
CA LYS A 90 -23.89 13.99 -4.38
C LYS A 90 -23.71 15.34 -3.69
N ASN A 91 -22.69 15.50 -2.86
CA ASN A 91 -22.45 16.72 -2.10
C ASN A 91 -21.01 17.24 -2.29
N SER A 92 -20.80 18.01 -3.35
CA SER A 92 -19.50 18.62 -3.66
C SER A 92 -19.08 19.73 -2.66
N LYS A 93 -20.01 20.24 -1.85
CA LYS A 93 -19.72 21.29 -0.84
C LYS A 93 -19.20 20.72 0.48
N SER A 94 -19.47 19.44 0.74
CA SER A 94 -19.06 18.74 1.97
C SER A 94 -18.44 17.40 1.57
N LEU A 95 -17.18 17.45 1.15
CA LEU A 95 -16.44 16.34 0.56
C LEU A 95 -15.11 16.15 1.28
N ALA A 96 -14.74 14.92 1.55
CA ALA A 96 -13.45 14.55 2.13
C ALA A 96 -12.73 13.53 1.25
N LEU A 97 -11.42 13.49 1.35
CA LEU A 97 -10.54 12.57 0.65
C LEU A 97 -9.85 11.64 1.65
N VAL A 98 -9.73 10.38 1.31
CA VAL A 98 -8.85 9.38 1.95
C VAL A 98 -8.19 8.54 0.88
N THR A 99 -7.07 7.90 1.19
CA THR A 99 -6.36 7.05 0.24
C THR A 99 -6.03 5.67 0.81
N GLN A 100 -5.84 4.70 -0.06
CA GLN A 100 -5.20 3.43 0.27
C GLN A 100 -3.74 3.70 0.66
N THR A 101 -3.21 2.95 1.63
CA THR A 101 -1.90 3.23 2.24
C THR A 101 -0.69 2.78 1.41
N THR A 102 -0.90 1.96 0.36
CA THR A 102 0.15 1.32 -0.45
C THR A 102 0.14 1.75 -1.92
N LEU A 103 -0.34 2.96 -2.21
CA LEU A 103 -0.36 3.51 -3.57
C LEU A 103 0.99 4.07 -4.00
N SER A 104 1.13 4.32 -5.30
CA SER A 104 2.17 5.17 -5.85
C SER A 104 1.97 6.60 -5.37
N VAL A 105 3.02 7.21 -4.80
CA VAL A 105 2.97 8.60 -4.30
C VAL A 105 2.70 9.55 -5.46
N ASP A 106 3.44 9.40 -6.57
CA ASP A 106 3.36 10.32 -7.71
C ASP A 106 1.98 10.26 -8.38
N GLU A 107 1.44 9.04 -8.64
CA GLU A 107 0.11 8.86 -9.22
C GLU A 107 -1.00 9.42 -8.31
N THR A 108 -0.87 9.18 -7.01
CA THR A 108 -1.85 9.69 -6.03
C THR A 108 -1.85 11.22 -6.02
N MET A 109 -0.70 11.86 -6.11
CA MET A 109 -0.60 13.32 -6.17
C MET A 109 -1.28 13.88 -7.42
N SER A 110 -1.07 13.28 -8.60
CA SER A 110 -1.76 13.67 -9.84
C SER A 110 -3.28 13.58 -9.70
N ILE A 111 -3.80 12.49 -9.15
CA ILE A 111 -5.24 12.30 -8.89
C ILE A 111 -5.77 13.38 -7.93
N ILE A 112 -5.03 13.65 -6.84
CA ILE A 112 -5.39 14.68 -5.85
C ILE A 112 -5.46 16.06 -6.49
N GLU A 113 -4.53 16.41 -7.38
CA GLU A 113 -4.56 17.70 -8.07
C GLU A 113 -5.78 17.87 -8.97
N ILE A 114 -6.19 16.82 -9.68
CA ILE A 114 -7.41 16.84 -10.48
C ILE A 114 -8.63 17.04 -9.58
N LEU A 115 -8.72 16.28 -8.49
CA LEU A 115 -9.83 16.39 -7.54
C LEU A 115 -9.90 17.77 -6.86
N LYS A 116 -8.76 18.38 -6.51
CA LYS A 116 -8.69 19.75 -5.98
C LYS A 116 -9.20 20.80 -6.97
N LYS A 117 -8.85 20.68 -8.24
CA LYS A 117 -9.32 21.59 -9.29
C LYS A 117 -10.83 21.47 -9.47
N ARG A 118 -11.40 20.25 -9.43
CA ARG A 118 -12.83 20.01 -9.57
C ARG A 118 -13.63 20.35 -8.30
N PHE A 119 -13.06 20.08 -7.14
CA PHE A 119 -13.68 20.26 -5.83
C PHE A 119 -12.80 21.12 -4.92
N PRO A 120 -12.77 22.46 -5.09
CA PRO A 120 -11.83 23.32 -4.36
C PRO A 120 -12.00 23.31 -2.84
N LYS A 121 -13.14 22.80 -2.32
CA LYS A 121 -13.42 22.68 -0.88
C LYS A 121 -13.25 21.27 -0.34
N ILE A 122 -12.65 20.36 -1.12
CA ILE A 122 -12.38 19.00 -0.66
C ILE A 122 -11.43 19.02 0.55
N GLU A 123 -11.81 18.35 1.61
CA GLU A 123 -10.97 18.19 2.79
C GLU A 123 -9.98 17.06 2.56
N ILE A 124 -8.70 17.39 2.58
CA ILE A 124 -7.60 16.44 2.37
C ILE A 124 -7.05 16.05 3.73
N PRO A 125 -6.55 14.80 3.90
CA PRO A 125 -5.90 14.38 5.13
C PRO A 125 -4.77 15.34 5.52
N LYS A 126 -4.67 15.68 6.82
CA LYS A 126 -3.60 16.55 7.34
C LYS A 126 -2.21 15.93 7.25
N LYS A 127 -2.14 14.61 7.25
CA LYS A 127 -0.95 13.79 7.02
C LYS A 127 -1.33 12.81 5.93
N ASP A 128 -0.40 12.55 5.03
CA ASP A 128 -0.61 11.59 3.95
C ASP A 128 -1.09 10.25 4.50
N ASP A 129 -2.04 9.63 3.81
CA ASP A 129 -2.52 8.30 4.17
C ASP A 129 -1.59 7.22 3.63
N ILE A 130 -0.80 7.52 2.58
CA ILE A 130 0.26 6.62 2.12
C ILE A 130 1.26 6.44 3.26
N CYS A 131 1.51 5.19 3.64
CA CYS A 131 2.32 4.92 4.82
C CYS A 131 3.80 5.25 4.57
N TYR A 132 4.50 5.70 5.62
CA TYR A 132 5.92 6.04 5.58
C TYR A 132 6.77 4.89 5.01
N ALA A 133 6.45 3.64 5.38
CA ALA A 133 7.17 2.46 4.88
C ALA A 133 6.99 2.27 3.37
N THR A 134 5.86 2.68 2.79
CA THR A 134 5.64 2.70 1.35
C THR A 134 6.43 3.85 0.69
N GLN A 135 6.40 5.05 1.27
CA GLN A 135 7.13 6.21 0.75
C GLN A 135 8.64 5.97 0.75
N ASN A 136 9.22 5.59 1.91
CA ASN A 136 10.65 5.34 2.04
C ASN A 136 11.15 4.32 1.02
N ARG A 137 10.39 3.23 0.81
CA ARG A 137 10.77 2.20 -0.17
C ARG A 137 10.65 2.68 -1.61
N GLN A 138 9.66 3.49 -1.93
CA GLN A 138 9.55 4.09 -3.27
C GLN A 138 10.71 5.05 -3.53
N ASP A 139 11.08 5.86 -2.55
CA ASP A 139 12.21 6.79 -2.67
C ASP A 139 13.54 6.02 -2.82
N ALA A 140 13.74 4.95 -2.04
CA ALA A 140 14.90 4.07 -2.19
C ALA A 140 14.96 3.43 -3.59
N VAL A 141 13.83 2.93 -4.13
CA VAL A 141 13.80 2.35 -5.48
C VAL A 141 14.15 3.40 -6.54
N LYS A 142 13.69 4.65 -6.42
CA LYS A 142 14.05 5.72 -7.34
C LYS A 142 15.57 5.98 -7.35
N GLN A 143 16.22 5.93 -6.19
CA GLN A 143 17.68 6.08 -6.08
C GLN A 143 18.41 4.87 -6.66
N LEU A 144 18.00 3.66 -6.24
CA LEU A 144 18.62 2.42 -6.76
C LEU A 144 18.52 2.31 -8.28
N ALA A 145 17.42 2.77 -8.87
CA ALA A 145 17.23 2.74 -10.33
C ALA A 145 18.21 3.65 -11.10
N LEU A 146 18.80 4.64 -10.45
CA LEU A 146 19.82 5.51 -11.08
C LEU A 146 21.20 4.83 -11.16
N GLU A 147 21.47 3.86 -10.27
CA GLU A 147 22.79 3.26 -10.08
C GLU A 147 22.83 1.78 -10.48
N SER A 148 21.68 1.19 -10.79
CA SER A 148 21.54 -0.24 -11.05
C SER A 148 21.04 -0.54 -12.46
N ASP A 149 21.51 -1.65 -13.00
CA ASP A 149 21.03 -2.18 -14.29
C ASP A 149 19.78 -3.06 -14.11
N TYR A 150 19.62 -3.62 -12.92
CA TYR A 150 18.54 -4.56 -12.59
C TYR A 150 18.15 -4.45 -11.12
N ILE A 151 16.85 -4.46 -10.81
CA ILE A 151 16.35 -4.42 -9.45
C ILE A 151 15.54 -5.69 -9.14
N ILE A 152 15.95 -6.41 -8.10
CA ILE A 152 15.22 -7.52 -7.53
C ILE A 152 14.37 -7.01 -6.36
N VAL A 153 13.07 -7.16 -6.46
CA VAL A 153 12.13 -6.84 -5.38
C VAL A 153 11.74 -8.13 -4.68
N VAL A 154 12.12 -8.27 -3.42
CA VAL A 154 11.73 -9.42 -2.60
C VAL A 154 10.37 -9.18 -1.96
N GLY A 155 9.41 -10.07 -2.22
CA GLY A 155 8.07 -9.98 -1.66
C GLY A 155 7.05 -10.82 -2.40
N SER A 156 5.87 -10.96 -1.79
CA SER A 156 4.79 -11.75 -2.38
C SER A 156 4.14 -11.05 -3.57
N LYS A 157 3.78 -11.81 -4.59
CA LYS A 157 2.99 -11.37 -5.76
C LYS A 157 1.62 -10.79 -5.37
N ASN A 158 1.12 -11.14 -4.17
CA ASN A 158 -0.14 -10.62 -3.62
C ASN A 158 0.04 -9.30 -2.85
N SER A 159 1.28 -8.84 -2.64
CA SER A 159 1.57 -7.60 -1.92
C SER A 159 1.46 -6.41 -2.87
N SER A 160 0.51 -5.52 -2.61
CA SER A 160 0.35 -4.26 -3.37
C SER A 160 1.64 -3.42 -3.34
N ASN A 161 2.24 -3.25 -2.15
CA ASN A 161 3.48 -2.50 -2.02
C ASN A 161 4.62 -3.10 -2.84
N SER A 162 4.82 -4.44 -2.81
CA SER A 162 5.89 -5.09 -3.57
C SER A 162 5.70 -4.93 -5.08
N ASN A 163 4.47 -5.08 -5.58
CA ASN A 163 4.17 -4.85 -7.00
C ASN A 163 4.46 -3.40 -7.40
N ARG A 164 4.10 -2.42 -6.55
CA ARG A 164 4.38 -0.99 -6.81
C ARG A 164 5.87 -0.68 -6.89
N LEU A 165 6.71 -1.31 -6.06
CA LEU A 165 8.15 -1.12 -6.13
C LEU A 165 8.71 -1.65 -7.47
N LYS A 166 8.25 -2.82 -7.93
CA LYS A 166 8.62 -3.35 -9.24
C LYS A 166 8.21 -2.39 -10.37
N GLU A 167 6.94 -1.99 -10.40
CA GLU A 167 6.41 -1.06 -11.41
C GLU A 167 7.15 0.27 -11.42
N LEU A 168 7.53 0.77 -10.24
CA LEU A 168 8.28 2.02 -10.12
C LEU A 168 9.69 1.88 -10.69
N ALA A 169 10.39 0.78 -10.41
CA ALA A 169 11.70 0.51 -11.01
C ALA A 169 11.62 0.48 -12.54
N GLU A 170 10.61 -0.18 -13.10
CA GLU A 170 10.38 -0.23 -14.55
C GLU A 170 10.05 1.16 -15.13
N LYS A 171 9.26 1.99 -14.44
CA LYS A 171 8.99 3.39 -14.83
C LYS A 171 10.23 4.26 -14.81
N CYS A 172 11.17 3.99 -13.90
CA CYS A 172 12.48 4.66 -13.86
C CYS A 172 13.45 4.15 -14.95
N GLY A 173 13.03 3.19 -15.79
CA GLY A 173 13.84 2.65 -16.88
C GLY A 173 14.78 1.51 -16.46
N CYS A 174 14.71 1.04 -15.22
CA CYS A 174 15.49 -0.09 -14.73
C CYS A 174 14.71 -1.39 -14.87
N LYS A 175 15.33 -2.45 -15.40
CA LYS A 175 14.70 -3.77 -15.47
C LYS A 175 14.47 -4.31 -14.06
N SER A 176 13.31 -4.92 -13.81
CA SER A 176 13.01 -5.43 -12.46
C SER A 176 12.20 -6.72 -12.44
N ILE A 177 12.32 -7.45 -11.34
CA ILE A 177 11.55 -8.66 -11.04
C ILE A 177 11.04 -8.65 -9.60
N LEU A 178 9.85 -9.19 -9.39
CA LEU A 178 9.31 -9.47 -8.06
C LEU A 178 9.41 -10.98 -7.80
N ILE A 179 10.09 -11.35 -6.72
CA ILE A 179 10.33 -12.74 -6.33
C ILE A 179 9.91 -13.00 -4.88
N ASP A 180 9.49 -14.20 -4.61
CA ASP A 180 9.25 -14.70 -3.25
C ASP A 180 10.45 -15.51 -2.73
N GLU A 181 11.12 -16.26 -3.62
CA GLU A 181 12.24 -17.14 -3.29
C GLU A 181 13.38 -17.00 -4.29
N PHE A 182 14.59 -17.39 -3.89
CA PHE A 182 15.78 -17.38 -4.75
C PHE A 182 15.59 -18.22 -6.03
N SER A 183 14.85 -19.31 -5.96
CA SER A 183 14.51 -20.19 -7.10
C SER A 183 13.66 -19.51 -8.19
N ASP A 184 13.04 -18.36 -7.90
CA ASP A 184 12.27 -17.59 -8.89
C ASP A 184 13.17 -16.82 -9.87
N LEU A 185 14.49 -16.76 -9.60
CA LEU A 185 15.46 -16.01 -10.39
C LEU A 185 15.98 -16.82 -11.59
N ASP A 186 16.01 -16.18 -12.74
CA ASP A 186 16.79 -16.65 -13.89
C ASP A 186 18.24 -16.14 -13.76
N LEU A 187 19.10 -16.98 -13.20
CA LEU A 187 20.49 -16.63 -12.94
C LEU A 187 21.32 -16.45 -14.22
N GLU A 188 20.95 -17.11 -15.33
CA GLU A 188 21.61 -16.91 -16.63
C GLU A 188 21.28 -15.53 -17.20
N ASP A 189 20.03 -15.06 -17.03
CA ASP A 189 19.66 -13.70 -17.44
C ASP A 189 20.36 -12.65 -16.58
N LEU A 190 20.50 -12.89 -15.27
CA LEU A 190 21.13 -11.96 -14.34
C LEU A 190 22.63 -11.74 -14.62
N GLN A 191 23.33 -12.71 -15.17
CA GLN A 191 24.76 -12.57 -15.56
C GLN A 191 25.02 -11.45 -16.56
N LYS A 192 24.01 -10.97 -17.27
CA LYS A 192 24.12 -9.88 -18.25
C LYS A 192 24.25 -8.51 -17.62
N PHE A 193 23.95 -8.39 -16.32
CA PHE A 193 23.91 -7.13 -15.58
C PHE A 193 25.12 -7.01 -14.65
N LYS A 194 25.67 -5.81 -14.53
CA LYS A 194 26.83 -5.54 -13.68
C LYS A 194 26.43 -5.12 -12.28
N ASN A 195 25.41 -4.24 -12.19
CA ASN A 195 24.94 -3.67 -10.94
C ASN A 195 23.51 -4.15 -10.70
N ILE A 196 23.34 -5.04 -9.73
CA ILE A 196 22.04 -5.60 -9.37
C ILE A 196 21.70 -5.08 -7.96
N ALA A 197 20.61 -4.35 -7.85
CA ALA A 197 20.10 -3.95 -6.55
C ALA A 197 19.04 -4.91 -6.04
N ILE A 198 18.96 -5.03 -4.71
CA ILE A 198 17.94 -5.82 -4.00
C ILE A 198 17.16 -4.86 -3.11
N THR A 199 15.86 -4.87 -3.23
CA THR A 199 14.93 -4.18 -2.34
C THR A 199 13.83 -5.12 -1.89
N ALA A 200 13.02 -4.71 -0.93
CA ALA A 200 11.97 -5.56 -0.39
C ALA A 200 10.67 -4.81 -0.14
N GLY A 201 9.55 -5.51 -0.28
CA GLY A 201 8.26 -5.03 0.18
C GLY A 201 8.22 -4.90 1.71
N ALA A 202 7.40 -3.97 2.21
CA ALA A 202 7.28 -3.69 3.65
C ALA A 202 6.89 -4.91 4.51
N SER A 203 6.28 -5.92 3.92
CA SER A 203 5.88 -7.16 4.59
C SER A 203 6.85 -8.33 4.38
N ALA A 204 7.92 -8.15 3.60
CA ALA A 204 8.91 -9.19 3.38
C ALA A 204 9.77 -9.38 4.66
N PRO A 205 9.96 -10.63 5.13
CA PRO A 205 10.85 -10.87 6.26
C PRO A 205 12.29 -10.52 5.92
N GLU A 206 12.98 -9.80 6.80
CA GLU A 206 14.39 -9.44 6.61
C GLU A 206 15.28 -10.68 6.39
N SER A 207 15.01 -11.76 7.14
CA SER A 207 15.73 -13.03 6.98
C SER A 207 15.66 -13.59 5.54
N ARG A 208 14.53 -13.42 4.86
CA ARG A 208 14.37 -13.84 3.46
C ARG A 208 15.19 -12.96 2.51
N VAL A 209 15.19 -11.66 2.74
CA VAL A 209 16.01 -10.72 1.95
C VAL A 209 17.48 -11.06 2.06
N MET A 210 17.96 -11.28 3.28
CA MET A 210 19.36 -11.65 3.55
C MET A 210 19.74 -13.02 2.99
N GLU A 211 18.83 -14.00 3.02
CA GLU A 211 19.03 -15.32 2.39
C GLU A 211 19.26 -15.17 0.87
N ILE A 212 18.39 -14.40 0.20
CA ILE A 212 18.49 -14.17 -1.24
C ILE A 212 19.76 -13.40 -1.58
N ALA A 213 20.08 -12.34 -0.83
CA ALA A 213 21.28 -11.53 -1.03
C ALA A 213 22.55 -12.37 -0.91
N LYS A 214 22.68 -13.18 0.14
CA LYS A 214 23.83 -14.09 0.33
C LYS A 214 23.93 -15.17 -0.76
N SER A 215 22.78 -15.68 -1.23
CA SER A 215 22.77 -16.68 -2.30
C SER A 215 23.28 -16.07 -3.61
N LEU A 216 22.91 -14.82 -3.92
CA LEU A 216 23.42 -14.10 -5.09
C LEU A 216 24.91 -13.77 -4.95
N GLU A 217 25.35 -13.28 -3.78
CA GLU A 217 26.75 -13.01 -3.49
C GLU A 217 27.64 -14.26 -3.74
N ASN A 218 27.22 -15.43 -3.21
CA ASN A 218 27.92 -16.68 -3.38
C ASN A 218 27.89 -17.20 -4.83
N TYR A 219 26.78 -17.06 -5.53
CA TYR A 219 26.64 -17.57 -6.90
C TYR A 219 27.48 -16.79 -7.91
N PHE A 220 27.52 -15.45 -7.76
CA PHE A 220 28.22 -14.57 -8.68
C PHE A 220 29.62 -14.20 -8.24
N ASP A 221 30.09 -14.67 -7.09
CA ASP A 221 31.32 -14.20 -6.43
C ASP A 221 31.36 -12.67 -6.36
N ALA A 222 30.19 -12.09 -6.04
CA ALA A 222 29.96 -10.66 -6.03
C ALA A 222 30.16 -10.09 -4.61
N ARG A 223 30.27 -8.77 -4.52
CA ARG A 223 30.31 -8.07 -3.25
C ARG A 223 28.96 -7.44 -2.93
N LEU A 224 28.38 -7.81 -1.80
CA LEU A 224 27.21 -7.16 -1.24
C LEU A 224 27.64 -5.85 -0.57
N THR A 225 26.94 -4.76 -0.91
CA THR A 225 27.04 -3.48 -0.23
C THR A 225 25.65 -3.08 0.27
N GLU A 226 25.55 -2.66 1.51
CA GLU A 226 24.31 -2.08 2.04
C GLU A 226 24.32 -0.59 1.76
N ASP A 227 23.22 -0.11 1.18
CA ASP A 227 23.02 1.30 0.89
C ASP A 227 21.89 1.86 1.77
N GLY A 228 22.14 3.02 2.36
CA GLY A 228 21.17 3.74 3.18
C GLY A 228 21.37 3.62 4.69
N GLU A 229 20.93 4.65 5.40
CA GLU A 229 20.81 4.66 6.85
C GLU A 229 19.43 4.11 7.28
N ASP A 230 19.36 3.39 8.38
CA ASP A 230 18.09 2.99 8.99
C ASP A 230 17.35 4.23 9.52
N THR A 231 16.45 4.76 8.73
CA THR A 231 15.65 5.96 9.03
C THR A 231 14.31 5.65 9.69
N GLU A 232 13.94 4.36 9.80
CA GLU A 232 12.64 3.95 10.32
C GLU A 232 12.66 3.77 11.84
N ASN A 233 12.22 4.78 12.59
CA ASN A 233 12.10 4.78 14.05
C ASN A 233 10.65 4.61 14.55
N VAL A 234 9.81 3.87 13.83
CA VAL A 234 8.39 3.70 14.17
C VAL A 234 8.13 2.32 14.77
N TYR A 235 7.72 2.31 16.03
CA TYR A 235 7.36 1.07 16.75
C TYR A 235 5.85 1.04 17.03
N PHE A 236 5.17 0.00 16.58
CA PHE A 236 3.79 -0.25 16.94
C PHE A 236 3.70 -1.09 18.21
N LYS A 237 2.85 -0.65 19.14
CA LYS A 237 2.60 -1.41 20.36
C LYS A 237 1.85 -2.70 20.03
N MET A 238 2.27 -3.79 20.69
CA MET A 238 1.53 -5.06 20.64
C MET A 238 0.06 -4.86 21.04
N PRO A 239 -0.88 -5.58 20.43
CA PRO A 239 -2.28 -5.55 20.86
C PRO A 239 -2.43 -5.87 22.35
N PRO A 240 -3.40 -5.23 23.04
CA PRO A 240 -3.72 -5.59 24.42
C PRO A 240 -4.06 -7.09 24.51
N GLY A 241 -3.40 -7.81 25.45
CA GLY A 241 -3.58 -9.26 25.62
C GLY A 241 -2.51 -10.13 24.94
N LEU A 242 -1.60 -9.55 24.16
CA LEU A 242 -0.36 -10.18 23.67
C LEU A 242 0.90 -9.55 24.31
N ARG A 243 0.73 -8.72 25.32
CA ARG A 243 1.80 -8.08 26.09
C ARG A 243 2.19 -8.95 27.28
#